data_25551a7d314c0743b3ec07301a0fc78b
#
_entry.id   25551a7d314c0743b3ec07301a0fc78b
#
_cell.length_a   1.000
_cell.length_b   1.000
_cell.length_c   1.000
_cell.angle_alpha   90.00
_cell.angle_beta   90.00
_cell.angle_gamma   90.00
#
_symmetry.space_group_name_H-M   'P 1'
#
loop_
_entity.id
_entity.type
_entity.pdbx_description
1 polymer ?
#
loop_
_entity_poly.entity_id
_entity_poly.type
_entity_poly.pdbx_seq_one_letter_code
_entity_poly.pdbx_strand_id
1 'polypeptide(L)'
;MSDTSPVSLVCWDVLGAAAVDDSVLERAFAEAIATQGVVTGTAAYVRSMVRFDRTRGWPPADVMRILFPEDEIRAQAANLAFERSFRAVVDRFGMLPLPGANDALAKLTAAGIKVCLVSSLSRPALALIMEHLDWWERADLVLCADDVARGFPWPDLILTAVLRLGIGDMRDLAVVTATEGGVLSAHRAGSRFVVGVLSDVDDAGRLRRAGATHLLADIGELPDLLASQPGITTGLTTASD
;
A
#
# COMPACT_ATOMS: atom_id res chain seq x y z
N MET A 1 -7.46 -25.53 -21.66
CA MET A 1 -8.33 -25.32 -20.49
C MET A 1 -7.90 -24.01 -19.86
N SER A 2 -8.68 -22.95 -20.00
CA SER A 2 -8.42 -21.65 -19.38
C SER A 2 -8.65 -21.78 -17.88
N ASP A 3 -7.57 -21.86 -17.13
CA ASP A 3 -7.56 -21.95 -15.67
C ASP A 3 -7.85 -20.56 -15.08
N THR A 4 -9.12 -20.26 -14.93
CA THR A 4 -9.61 -18.95 -14.46
C THR A 4 -10.28 -19.13 -13.10
N SER A 5 -9.44 -19.21 -12.06
CA SER A 5 -9.92 -19.12 -10.70
C SER A 5 -10.31 -17.66 -10.36
N PRO A 6 -11.43 -17.42 -9.70
CA PRO A 6 -11.84 -16.07 -9.34
C PRO A 6 -10.91 -15.50 -8.27
N VAL A 7 -10.70 -14.17 -8.27
CA VAL A 7 -10.02 -13.50 -7.18
C VAL A 7 -10.78 -13.70 -5.88
N SER A 8 -10.12 -14.23 -4.86
CA SER A 8 -10.69 -14.48 -3.54
C SER A 8 -10.09 -13.62 -2.43
N LEU A 9 -8.95 -12.99 -2.72
CA LEU A 9 -8.27 -12.05 -1.82
C LEU A 9 -7.76 -10.82 -2.57
N VAL A 10 -8.03 -9.67 -2.02
CA VAL A 10 -7.37 -8.40 -2.39
C VAL A 10 -6.46 -7.97 -1.25
N CYS A 11 -5.15 -7.93 -1.49
CA CYS A 11 -4.20 -7.22 -0.64
C CYS A 11 -4.10 -5.78 -1.14
N TRP A 12 -4.59 -4.83 -0.36
CA TRP A 12 -4.74 -3.43 -0.75
C TRP A 12 -3.85 -2.53 0.10
N ASP A 13 -2.87 -1.90 -0.54
CA ASP A 13 -1.98 -0.94 0.10
C ASP A 13 -2.78 0.30 0.53
N VAL A 14 -2.63 0.69 1.79
CA VAL A 14 -3.48 1.73 2.37
C VAL A 14 -3.12 3.09 1.80
N LEU A 15 -1.87 3.51 1.94
CA LEU A 15 -1.50 4.88 1.61
C LEU A 15 -1.13 5.05 0.12
N GLY A 16 -1.80 5.98 -0.53
CA GLY A 16 -1.65 6.25 -1.97
C GLY A 16 -2.53 5.38 -2.88
N ALA A 17 -2.99 4.20 -2.41
CA ALA A 17 -3.86 3.33 -3.20
C ALA A 17 -5.29 3.19 -2.66
N ALA A 18 -5.51 3.43 -1.38
CA ALA A 18 -6.81 3.43 -0.72
C ALA A 18 -7.10 4.76 -0.02
N ALA A 19 -6.09 5.37 0.59
CA ALA A 19 -6.15 6.68 1.24
C ALA A 19 -5.23 7.68 0.56
N VAL A 20 -5.61 8.96 0.61
CA VAL A 20 -4.86 10.06 0.01
C VAL A 20 -3.55 10.26 0.76
N ASP A 21 -2.41 10.28 0.05
CA ASP A 21 -1.11 10.60 0.64
C ASP A 21 -0.89 12.12 0.80
N ASP A 22 -1.37 12.94 -0.14
CA ASP A 22 -1.22 14.42 -0.17
C ASP A 22 0.15 14.92 0.36
N SER A 23 1.22 14.25 -0.05
CA SER A 23 2.60 14.53 0.39
C SER A 23 2.84 14.37 1.92
N VAL A 24 1.99 13.64 2.63
CA VAL A 24 2.14 13.39 4.08
C VAL A 24 3.46 12.69 4.36
N LEU A 25 3.76 11.64 3.58
CA LEU A 25 5.02 10.89 3.71
C LEU A 25 6.23 11.77 3.40
N GLU A 26 6.17 12.56 2.32
CA GLU A 26 7.27 13.43 1.91
C GLU A 26 7.58 14.49 2.96
N ARG A 27 6.56 15.14 3.52
CA ARG A 27 6.70 16.13 4.60
C ARG A 27 7.31 15.50 5.84
N ALA A 28 6.75 14.36 6.29
CA ALA A 28 7.28 13.66 7.47
C ALA A 28 8.75 13.23 7.27
N PHE A 29 9.09 12.77 6.07
CA PHE A 29 10.45 12.40 5.72
C PHE A 29 11.40 13.60 5.71
N ALA A 30 11.02 14.71 5.07
CA ALA A 30 11.82 15.94 5.03
C ALA A 30 12.12 16.49 6.43
N GLU A 31 11.12 16.51 7.31
CA GLU A 31 11.30 16.92 8.72
C GLU A 31 12.21 15.93 9.46
N ALA A 32 12.03 14.63 9.26
CA ALA A 32 12.86 13.62 9.91
C ALA A 32 14.35 13.78 9.59
N ILE A 33 14.70 13.94 8.31
CA ILE A 33 16.09 14.14 7.91
C ILE A 33 16.65 15.49 8.36
N ALA A 34 15.81 16.52 8.46
CA ALA A 34 16.20 17.82 8.99
C ALA A 34 16.66 17.73 10.46
N THR A 35 16.00 16.90 11.29
CA THR A 35 16.45 16.65 12.68
C THR A 35 17.83 16.01 12.76
N GLN A 36 18.28 15.40 11.66
CA GLN A 36 19.60 14.78 11.52
C GLN A 36 20.63 15.72 10.86
N GLY A 37 20.31 17.01 10.77
CA GLY A 37 21.22 18.01 10.20
C GLY A 37 21.26 18.05 8.66
N VAL A 38 20.30 17.41 7.98
CA VAL A 38 20.16 17.50 6.52
C VAL A 38 19.35 18.75 6.18
N VAL A 39 20.03 19.82 5.84
CA VAL A 39 19.42 21.14 5.61
C VAL A 39 18.79 21.22 4.21
N THR A 40 17.55 21.71 4.16
CA THR A 40 16.82 21.96 2.89
C THR A 40 17.63 22.84 1.94
N GLY A 41 17.60 22.50 0.65
CA GLY A 41 18.36 23.22 -0.40
C GLY A 41 19.81 22.78 -0.54
N THR A 42 20.34 21.92 0.33
CA THR A 42 21.69 21.36 0.19
C THR A 42 21.71 20.15 -0.76
N ALA A 43 22.89 19.85 -1.29
CA ALA A 43 23.09 18.63 -2.10
C ALA A 43 22.77 17.34 -1.31
N ALA A 44 22.98 17.34 0.01
CA ALA A 44 22.62 16.23 0.89
C ALA A 44 21.08 16.04 0.93
N TYR A 45 20.34 17.14 1.08
CA TYR A 45 18.86 17.10 1.04
C TYR A 45 18.36 16.54 -0.30
N VAL A 46 18.84 17.07 -1.42
CA VAL A 46 18.43 16.59 -2.75
C VAL A 46 18.70 15.09 -2.91
N ARG A 47 19.88 14.61 -2.51
CA ARG A 47 20.19 13.16 -2.56
C ARG A 47 19.26 12.33 -1.68
N SER A 48 18.91 12.83 -0.50
CA SER A 48 17.98 12.14 0.41
C SER A 48 16.58 12.05 -0.18
N MET A 49 16.07 13.13 -0.78
CA MET A 49 14.75 13.13 -1.43
C MET A 49 14.71 12.23 -2.67
N VAL A 50 15.78 12.21 -3.48
CA VAL A 50 15.90 11.25 -4.60
C VAL A 50 15.92 9.80 -4.09
N ARG A 51 16.56 9.55 -2.95
CA ARG A 51 16.58 8.21 -2.35
C ARG A 51 15.18 7.83 -1.85
N PHE A 52 14.51 8.74 -1.17
CA PHE A 52 13.12 8.55 -0.72
C PHE A 52 12.20 8.22 -1.90
N ASP A 53 12.27 8.98 -2.99
CA ASP A 53 11.47 8.72 -4.18
C ASP A 53 11.71 7.32 -4.78
N ARG A 54 12.97 6.87 -4.82
CA ARG A 54 13.34 5.53 -5.30
C ARG A 54 12.95 4.38 -4.38
N THR A 55 12.63 4.68 -3.14
CA THR A 55 12.23 3.70 -2.12
C THR A 55 10.78 3.87 -1.70
N ARG A 56 9.94 4.48 -2.54
CA ARG A 56 8.50 4.60 -2.28
C ARG A 56 7.87 3.24 -2.02
N GLY A 57 7.07 3.17 -0.98
CA GLY A 57 6.45 1.94 -0.51
C GLY A 57 7.36 1.08 0.39
N TRP A 58 8.62 1.47 0.64
CA TRP A 58 9.46 0.76 1.60
C TRP A 58 9.16 1.22 3.04
N PRO A 59 9.39 0.37 4.06
CA PRO A 59 9.27 0.79 5.44
C PRO A 59 10.18 1.99 5.74
N PRO A 60 9.69 3.05 6.39
CA PRO A 60 10.49 4.23 6.71
C PRO A 60 11.76 3.90 7.48
N ALA A 61 11.72 2.93 8.41
CA ALA A 61 12.91 2.47 9.13
C ALA A 61 14.01 1.95 8.20
N ASP A 62 13.64 1.20 7.15
CA ASP A 62 14.62 0.68 6.18
C ASP A 62 15.18 1.79 5.30
N VAL A 63 14.33 2.76 4.93
CA VAL A 63 14.78 3.95 4.18
C VAL A 63 15.79 4.74 5.01
N MET A 64 15.55 4.92 6.32
CA MET A 64 16.50 5.63 7.20
C MET A 64 17.83 4.88 7.35
N ARG A 65 17.82 3.54 7.42
CA ARG A 65 19.06 2.74 7.41
C ARG A 65 19.85 2.89 6.11
N ILE A 66 19.16 3.00 4.97
CA ILE A 66 19.82 3.26 3.68
C ILE A 66 20.45 4.66 3.62
N LEU A 67 19.85 5.64 4.30
CA LEU A 67 20.38 7.00 4.36
C LEU A 67 21.57 7.14 5.32
N PHE A 68 21.58 6.38 6.40
CA PHE A 68 22.59 6.40 7.46
C PHE A 68 23.20 5.00 7.67
N PRO A 69 23.88 4.42 6.64
CA PRO A 69 24.20 3.00 6.59
C PRO A 69 25.18 2.53 7.68
N GLU A 70 26.00 3.43 8.22
CA GLU A 70 27.01 3.11 9.23
C GLU A 70 26.65 3.67 10.61
N ASP A 71 25.45 4.22 10.76
CA ASP A 71 24.99 4.87 11.98
C ASP A 71 23.55 4.46 12.33
N GLU A 72 23.41 3.27 12.90
CA GLU A 72 22.10 2.73 13.29
C GLU A 72 21.39 3.63 14.33
N ILE A 73 22.15 4.29 15.23
CA ILE A 73 21.56 5.21 16.22
C ILE A 73 20.91 6.38 15.50
N ARG A 74 21.59 6.93 14.53
CA ARG A 74 21.09 8.04 13.71
C ARG A 74 19.91 7.61 12.84
N ALA A 75 19.98 6.41 12.24
CA ALA A 75 18.86 5.86 11.47
C ALA A 75 17.61 5.69 12.33
N GLN A 76 17.75 5.16 13.53
CA GLN A 76 16.65 4.99 14.48
C GLN A 76 16.10 6.35 14.96
N ALA A 77 16.97 7.33 15.27
CA ALA A 77 16.57 8.66 15.64
C ALA A 77 15.78 9.37 14.51
N ALA A 78 16.22 9.20 13.26
CA ALA A 78 15.53 9.70 12.08
C ALA A 78 14.16 9.03 11.91
N ASN A 79 14.08 7.71 12.08
CA ASN A 79 12.80 7.00 12.00
C ASN A 79 11.82 7.46 13.10
N LEU A 80 12.30 7.63 14.33
CA LEU A 80 11.46 8.15 15.42
C LEU A 80 10.97 9.59 15.13
N ALA A 81 11.81 10.43 14.51
CA ALA A 81 11.41 11.76 14.08
C ALA A 81 10.36 11.67 12.95
N PHE A 82 10.51 10.75 12.01
CA PHE A 82 9.51 10.48 10.98
C PHE A 82 8.14 10.12 11.60
N GLU A 83 8.11 9.18 12.55
CA GLU A 83 6.86 8.76 13.22
C GLU A 83 6.16 9.94 13.90
N ARG A 84 6.92 10.80 14.60
CA ARG A 84 6.36 12.00 15.26
C ARG A 84 5.82 13.00 14.27
N SER A 85 6.54 13.24 13.18
CA SER A 85 6.16 14.17 12.13
C SER A 85 4.95 13.67 11.37
N PHE A 86 4.94 12.38 11.01
CA PHE A 86 3.79 11.74 10.37
C PHE A 86 2.51 11.92 11.22
N ARG A 87 2.59 11.58 12.50
CA ARG A 87 1.48 11.80 13.44
C ARG A 87 1.03 13.26 13.45
N ALA A 88 1.96 14.21 13.59
CA ALA A 88 1.63 15.64 13.67
C ALA A 88 0.95 16.14 12.38
N VAL A 89 1.37 15.64 11.21
CA VAL A 89 0.74 15.97 9.93
C VAL A 89 -0.67 15.40 9.85
N VAL A 90 -0.84 14.13 10.21
CA VAL A 90 -2.17 13.47 10.18
C VAL A 90 -3.11 14.09 11.21
N ASP A 91 -2.66 14.35 12.43
CA ASP A 91 -3.47 15.00 13.47
C ASP A 91 -3.92 16.42 13.05
N ARG A 92 -3.11 17.10 12.25
CA ARG A 92 -3.41 18.47 11.80
C ARG A 92 -4.34 18.53 10.59
N PHE A 93 -4.16 17.63 9.61
CA PHE A 93 -4.84 17.71 8.31
C PHE A 93 -5.88 16.60 8.12
N GLY A 94 -5.86 15.58 8.98
CA GLY A 94 -6.67 14.38 8.84
C GLY A 94 -6.15 13.44 7.74
N MET A 95 -6.90 12.37 7.50
CA MET A 95 -6.72 11.46 6.39
C MET A 95 -8.05 11.29 5.68
N LEU A 96 -8.03 11.21 4.37
CA LEU A 96 -9.22 11.00 3.55
C LEU A 96 -9.06 9.73 2.71
N PRO A 97 -10.14 8.96 2.52
CA PRO A 97 -10.13 7.87 1.55
C PRO A 97 -9.96 8.45 0.13
N LEU A 98 -9.35 7.69 -0.76
CA LEU A 98 -9.44 8.01 -2.19
C LEU A 98 -10.90 7.99 -2.62
N PRO A 99 -11.30 8.85 -3.57
CA PRO A 99 -12.64 8.80 -4.16
C PRO A 99 -12.96 7.38 -4.62
N GLY A 100 -14.14 6.87 -4.26
CA GLY A 100 -14.56 5.50 -4.59
C GLY A 100 -14.02 4.37 -3.69
N ALA A 101 -13.01 4.61 -2.83
CA ALA A 101 -12.39 3.55 -2.02
C ALA A 101 -13.39 2.88 -1.06
N ASN A 102 -14.23 3.65 -0.38
CA ASN A 102 -15.25 3.10 0.53
C ASN A 102 -16.26 2.22 -0.21
N ASP A 103 -16.71 2.64 -1.39
CA ASP A 103 -17.64 1.89 -2.21
C ASP A 103 -16.99 0.62 -2.77
N ALA A 104 -15.73 0.71 -3.19
CA ALA A 104 -14.97 -0.44 -3.65
C ALA A 104 -14.80 -1.49 -2.53
N LEU A 105 -14.44 -1.08 -1.30
CA LEU A 105 -14.37 -1.96 -0.13
C LEU A 105 -15.71 -2.66 0.10
N ALA A 106 -16.82 -1.91 0.14
CA ALA A 106 -18.15 -2.46 0.35
C ALA A 106 -18.55 -3.48 -0.74
N LYS A 107 -18.28 -3.15 -2.02
CA LYS A 107 -18.58 -4.04 -3.15
C LYS A 107 -17.76 -5.33 -3.10
N LEU A 108 -16.46 -5.26 -2.77
CA LEU A 108 -15.59 -6.43 -2.63
C LEU A 108 -16.10 -7.36 -1.53
N THR A 109 -16.42 -6.80 -0.36
CA THR A 109 -16.98 -7.56 0.77
C THR A 109 -18.33 -8.19 0.39
N ALA A 110 -19.23 -7.46 -0.27
CA ALA A 110 -20.51 -7.97 -0.73
C ALA A 110 -20.37 -9.10 -1.78
N ALA A 111 -19.29 -9.08 -2.58
CA ALA A 111 -18.95 -10.14 -3.51
C ALA A 111 -18.28 -11.35 -2.85
N GLY A 112 -18.08 -11.35 -1.54
CA GLY A 112 -17.39 -12.42 -0.80
C GLY A 112 -15.88 -12.46 -1.00
N ILE A 113 -15.28 -11.42 -1.57
CA ILE A 113 -13.85 -11.28 -1.75
C ILE A 113 -13.25 -10.78 -0.43
N LYS A 114 -12.30 -11.51 0.12
CA LYS A 114 -11.58 -11.09 1.33
C LYS A 114 -10.69 -9.89 1.04
N VAL A 115 -10.64 -8.95 1.98
CA VAL A 115 -9.81 -7.76 1.88
C VAL A 115 -8.79 -7.76 3.01
N CYS A 116 -7.51 -7.70 2.65
CA CYS A 116 -6.42 -7.41 3.56
C CYS A 116 -5.87 -6.02 3.26
N LEU A 117 -6.03 -5.08 4.19
CA LEU A 117 -5.35 -3.79 4.11
C LEU A 117 -3.91 -3.96 4.58
N VAL A 118 -2.96 -3.55 3.73
CA VAL A 118 -1.53 -3.67 4.01
C VAL A 118 -0.87 -2.30 4.00
N SER A 119 0.20 -2.14 4.79
CA SER A 119 0.98 -0.91 4.80
C SER A 119 2.45 -1.18 5.13
N SER A 120 3.34 -0.42 4.51
CA SER A 120 4.75 -0.39 4.88
C SER A 120 5.05 0.45 6.12
N LEU A 121 4.06 1.16 6.65
CA LEU A 121 4.20 1.95 7.86
C LEU A 121 4.28 1.06 9.10
N SER A 122 4.71 1.65 10.21
CA SER A 122 4.66 1.02 11.53
C SER A 122 3.22 0.83 12.02
N ARG A 123 3.04 -0.02 13.03
CA ARG A 123 1.73 -0.23 13.65
C ARG A 123 1.09 1.06 14.17
N PRO A 124 1.81 1.95 14.90
CA PRO A 124 1.24 3.21 15.36
C PRO A 124 0.80 4.14 14.22
N ALA A 125 1.58 4.22 13.13
CA ALA A 125 1.25 5.07 11.99
C ALA A 125 0.03 4.52 11.22
N LEU A 126 -0.02 3.20 10.98
CA LEU A 126 -1.17 2.58 10.35
C LEU A 126 -2.44 2.70 11.22
N ALA A 127 -2.34 2.48 12.53
CA ALA A 127 -3.47 2.62 13.43
C ALA A 127 -4.08 4.03 13.37
N LEU A 128 -3.25 5.06 13.33
CA LEU A 128 -3.70 6.43 13.18
C LEU A 128 -4.52 6.65 11.89
N ILE A 129 -4.07 6.09 10.76
CA ILE A 129 -4.81 6.16 9.49
C ILE A 129 -6.15 5.43 9.62
N MET A 130 -6.12 4.20 10.15
CA MET A 130 -7.32 3.35 10.28
C MET A 130 -8.38 3.99 11.18
N GLU A 131 -7.97 4.69 12.24
CA GLU A 131 -8.85 5.45 13.13
C GLU A 131 -9.49 6.64 12.41
N HIS A 132 -8.71 7.42 11.66
CA HIS A 132 -9.24 8.57 10.92
C HIS A 132 -10.22 8.16 9.81
N LEU A 133 -10.03 7.00 9.20
CA LEU A 133 -10.87 6.49 8.11
C LEU A 133 -12.04 5.65 8.59
N ASP A 134 -12.07 5.25 9.86
CA ASP A 134 -13.04 4.29 10.43
C ASP A 134 -13.07 2.97 9.62
N TRP A 135 -11.87 2.39 9.40
CA TRP A 135 -11.72 1.22 8.51
C TRP A 135 -11.40 -0.09 9.22
N TRP A 136 -11.28 -0.11 10.56
CA TRP A 136 -10.94 -1.33 11.29
C TRP A 136 -11.89 -2.50 11.02
N GLU A 137 -13.19 -2.23 10.84
CA GLU A 137 -14.21 -3.24 10.58
C GLU A 137 -14.52 -3.44 9.10
N ARG A 138 -13.79 -2.76 8.20
CA ARG A 138 -14.01 -2.83 6.75
C ARG A 138 -13.10 -3.82 6.02
N ALA A 139 -12.19 -4.46 6.74
CA ALA A 139 -11.25 -5.43 6.18
C ALA A 139 -11.21 -6.70 7.04
N ASP A 140 -11.00 -7.84 6.39
CA ASP A 140 -10.86 -9.13 7.07
C ASP A 140 -9.54 -9.23 7.83
N LEU A 141 -8.52 -8.46 7.40
CA LEU A 141 -7.20 -8.43 8.01
C LEU A 141 -6.52 -7.07 7.76
N VAL A 142 -5.73 -6.62 8.74
CA VAL A 142 -4.91 -5.41 8.61
C VAL A 142 -3.48 -5.76 9.02
N LEU A 143 -2.53 -5.55 8.12
CA LEU A 143 -1.10 -5.86 8.32
C LEU A 143 -0.23 -4.62 8.07
N CYS A 144 0.86 -4.54 8.82
CA CYS A 144 1.85 -3.49 8.65
C CYS A 144 3.29 -4.06 8.66
N ALA A 145 4.27 -3.18 8.47
CA ALA A 145 5.68 -3.59 8.47
C ALA A 145 6.11 -4.32 9.75
N ASP A 146 5.51 -3.98 10.89
CA ASP A 146 5.85 -4.60 12.19
C ASP A 146 5.33 -6.04 12.35
N ASP A 147 4.44 -6.51 11.47
CA ASP A 147 3.91 -7.88 11.51
C ASP A 147 4.79 -8.91 10.80
N VAL A 148 5.82 -8.47 10.11
CA VAL A 148 6.65 -9.30 9.24
C VAL A 148 8.13 -9.01 9.42
N ALA A 149 8.97 -9.95 8.98
CA ALA A 149 10.42 -9.75 9.04
C ALA A 149 10.91 -8.67 8.04
N ARG A 150 10.24 -8.56 6.90
CA ARG A 150 10.61 -7.62 5.82
C ARG A 150 9.36 -7.04 5.20
N GLY A 151 9.25 -5.70 5.21
CA GLY A 151 8.21 -4.98 4.49
C GLY A 151 8.46 -4.95 2.97
N PHE A 152 7.66 -4.15 2.25
CA PHE A 152 7.91 -3.95 0.82
C PHE A 152 9.36 -3.48 0.55
N PRO A 153 9.97 -3.93 -0.52
CA PRO A 153 9.45 -4.68 -1.67
C PRO A 153 9.50 -6.21 -1.50
N TRP A 154 9.63 -6.73 -0.30
CA TRP A 154 9.62 -8.17 -0.02
C TRP A 154 8.18 -8.69 0.05
N PRO A 155 7.93 -9.97 -0.24
CA PRO A 155 6.57 -10.51 -0.34
C PRO A 155 5.93 -10.83 1.01
N ASP A 156 6.64 -10.62 2.11
CA ASP A 156 6.29 -11.15 3.43
C ASP A 156 4.89 -10.71 3.90
N LEU A 157 4.51 -9.42 3.68
CA LEU A 157 3.16 -8.91 4.01
C LEU A 157 2.06 -9.64 3.23
N ILE A 158 2.26 -9.79 1.92
CA ILE A 158 1.29 -10.43 1.04
C ILE A 158 1.16 -11.91 1.37
N LEU A 159 2.29 -12.61 1.54
CA LEU A 159 2.29 -14.03 1.92
C LEU A 159 1.67 -14.25 3.29
N THR A 160 1.89 -13.34 4.24
CA THR A 160 1.25 -13.39 5.56
C THR A 160 -0.27 -13.25 5.45
N ALA A 161 -0.77 -12.34 4.59
CA ALA A 161 -2.19 -12.20 4.33
C ALA A 161 -2.79 -13.49 3.75
N VAL A 162 -2.15 -14.08 2.74
CA VAL A 162 -2.56 -15.34 2.11
C VAL A 162 -2.67 -16.46 3.14
N LEU A 163 -1.65 -16.62 3.99
CA LEU A 163 -1.61 -17.66 5.03
C LEU A 163 -2.68 -17.43 6.10
N ARG A 164 -2.81 -16.21 6.62
CA ARG A 164 -3.78 -15.90 7.69
C ARG A 164 -5.23 -15.99 7.23
N LEU A 165 -5.51 -15.66 5.97
CA LEU A 165 -6.84 -15.72 5.40
C LEU A 165 -7.15 -17.07 4.71
N GLY A 166 -6.21 -18.01 4.69
CA GLY A 166 -6.43 -19.36 4.19
C GLY A 166 -6.69 -19.43 2.69
N ILE A 167 -5.96 -18.62 1.89
CA ILE A 167 -6.06 -18.62 0.42
C ILE A 167 -5.24 -19.80 -0.11
N GLY A 168 -5.88 -20.68 -0.85
CA GLY A 168 -5.27 -21.92 -1.32
C GLY A 168 -4.44 -21.78 -2.60
N ASP A 169 -4.67 -20.74 -3.38
CA ASP A 169 -3.99 -20.51 -4.66
C ASP A 169 -3.59 -19.04 -4.84
N MET A 170 -2.32 -18.81 -5.17
CA MET A 170 -1.80 -17.47 -5.44
C MET A 170 -2.40 -16.83 -6.71
N ARG A 171 -3.02 -17.62 -7.57
CA ARG A 171 -3.76 -17.12 -8.73
C ARG A 171 -5.04 -16.39 -8.37
N ASP A 172 -5.57 -16.65 -7.14
CA ASP A 172 -6.78 -16.03 -6.61
C ASP A 172 -6.49 -14.71 -5.87
N LEU A 173 -5.24 -14.26 -5.92
CA LEU A 173 -4.76 -13.06 -5.26
C LEU A 173 -4.67 -11.88 -6.23
N ALA A 174 -5.27 -10.75 -5.85
CA ALA A 174 -4.99 -9.45 -6.42
C ALA A 174 -4.24 -8.57 -5.40
N VAL A 175 -3.26 -7.80 -5.88
CA VAL A 175 -2.55 -6.80 -5.08
C VAL A 175 -2.79 -5.44 -5.69
N VAL A 176 -3.20 -4.49 -4.85
CA VAL A 176 -3.52 -3.11 -5.25
C VAL A 176 -2.56 -2.16 -4.54
N THR A 177 -1.81 -1.37 -5.27
CA THR A 177 -0.78 -0.47 -4.72
C THR A 177 -0.52 0.72 -5.64
N ALA A 178 -0.03 1.83 -5.08
CA ALA A 178 0.40 3.00 -5.84
C ALA A 178 1.93 3.12 -5.95
N THR A 179 2.69 2.10 -5.49
CA THR A 179 4.15 2.21 -5.38
C THR A 179 4.89 1.09 -6.12
N GLU A 180 6.10 1.39 -6.62
CA GLU A 180 6.98 0.37 -7.21
C GLU A 180 7.33 -0.72 -6.19
N GLY A 181 7.53 -0.36 -4.92
CA GLY A 181 7.80 -1.31 -3.85
C GLY A 181 6.67 -2.34 -3.67
N GLY A 182 5.42 -1.87 -3.70
CA GLY A 182 4.23 -2.74 -3.63
C GLY A 182 4.09 -3.64 -4.86
N VAL A 183 4.33 -3.10 -6.07
CA VAL A 183 4.33 -3.90 -7.31
C VAL A 183 5.38 -5.00 -7.28
N LEU A 184 6.61 -4.68 -6.87
CA LEU A 184 7.69 -5.68 -6.75
C LEU A 184 7.36 -6.75 -5.69
N SER A 185 6.74 -6.36 -4.58
CA SER A 185 6.27 -7.29 -3.56
C SER A 185 5.22 -8.26 -4.09
N ALA A 186 4.25 -7.74 -4.86
CA ALA A 186 3.21 -8.54 -5.51
C ALA A 186 3.80 -9.60 -6.45
N HIS A 187 4.76 -9.22 -7.29
CA HIS A 187 5.45 -10.16 -8.18
C HIS A 187 6.23 -11.22 -7.42
N ARG A 188 6.96 -10.83 -6.39
CA ARG A 188 7.71 -11.77 -5.55
C ARG A 188 6.81 -12.73 -4.79
N ALA A 189 5.59 -12.30 -4.47
CA ALA A 189 4.56 -13.16 -3.89
C ALA A 189 3.93 -14.10 -4.92
N GLY A 190 4.10 -13.86 -6.21
CA GLY A 190 3.47 -14.66 -7.28
C GLY A 190 2.02 -14.25 -7.60
N SER A 191 1.62 -13.02 -7.24
CA SER A 191 0.29 -12.50 -7.59
C SER A 191 0.12 -12.40 -9.10
N ARG A 192 -1.03 -12.86 -9.59
CA ARG A 192 -1.41 -12.77 -11.00
C ARG A 192 -1.95 -11.40 -11.36
N PHE A 193 -2.69 -10.78 -10.44
CA PHE A 193 -3.29 -9.46 -10.63
C PHE A 193 -2.54 -8.43 -9.80
N VAL A 194 -1.78 -7.58 -10.47
CA VAL A 194 -1.04 -6.48 -9.85
C VAL A 194 -1.61 -5.18 -10.39
N VAL A 195 -2.44 -4.54 -9.59
CA VAL A 195 -3.17 -3.33 -9.94
C VAL A 195 -2.42 -2.12 -9.41
N GLY A 196 -1.91 -1.31 -10.32
CA GLY A 196 -1.31 -0.01 -10.02
C GLY A 196 -2.38 1.07 -9.96
N VAL A 197 -2.50 1.79 -8.85
CA VAL A 197 -3.37 2.96 -8.73
C VAL A 197 -2.57 4.20 -9.11
N LEU A 198 -3.09 4.98 -10.05
CA LEU A 198 -2.45 6.22 -10.48
C LEU A 198 -2.77 7.32 -9.48
N SER A 199 -1.74 7.87 -8.87
CA SER A 199 -1.81 9.10 -8.07
C SER A 199 -1.12 10.22 -8.84
N ASP A 200 -1.37 11.48 -8.48
CA ASP A 200 -0.74 12.64 -9.12
C ASP A 200 0.79 12.63 -9.07
N VAL A 201 1.35 11.77 -8.25
CA VAL A 201 2.78 11.70 -7.97
C VAL A 201 3.47 10.57 -8.73
N ASP A 202 2.75 9.50 -9.13
CA ASP A 202 3.37 8.35 -9.77
C ASP A 202 3.02 8.24 -11.25
N ASP A 203 4.09 8.06 -12.03
CA ASP A 203 4.01 7.86 -13.47
C ASP A 203 3.51 6.43 -13.79
N ALA A 204 2.45 6.33 -14.57
CA ALA A 204 1.96 5.05 -15.10
C ALA A 204 3.07 4.19 -15.71
N GLY A 205 4.07 4.84 -16.31
CA GLY A 205 5.26 4.19 -16.83
C GLY A 205 6.13 3.53 -15.77
N ARG A 206 6.22 4.11 -14.56
CA ARG A 206 6.99 3.52 -13.44
C ARG A 206 6.33 2.24 -12.95
N LEU A 207 5.02 2.28 -12.70
CA LEU A 207 4.25 1.11 -12.22
C LEU A 207 4.26 -0.02 -13.27
N ARG A 208 4.12 0.31 -14.56
CA ARG A 208 4.23 -0.69 -15.64
C ARG A 208 5.63 -1.31 -15.74
N ARG A 209 6.69 -0.50 -15.64
CA ARG A 209 8.07 -1.03 -15.64
C ARG A 209 8.35 -1.90 -14.43
N ALA A 210 7.77 -1.58 -13.27
CA ALA A 210 7.85 -2.42 -12.08
C ALA A 210 7.05 -3.73 -12.23
N GLY A 211 6.09 -3.79 -13.20
CA GLY A 211 5.35 -4.96 -13.60
C GLY A 211 3.86 -4.94 -13.23
N ALA A 212 3.26 -3.78 -12.97
CA ALA A 212 1.81 -3.69 -12.80
C ALA A 212 1.09 -4.25 -14.05
N THR A 213 0.19 -5.21 -13.85
CA THR A 213 -0.58 -5.85 -14.92
C THR A 213 -1.75 -4.99 -15.37
N HIS A 214 -2.30 -4.21 -14.46
CA HIS A 214 -3.41 -3.29 -14.68
C HIS A 214 -3.10 -1.93 -14.05
N LEU A 215 -3.67 -0.87 -14.60
CA LEU A 215 -3.60 0.47 -14.03
C LEU A 215 -5.02 1.03 -13.88
N LEU A 216 -5.30 1.62 -12.75
CA LEU A 216 -6.55 2.32 -12.46
C LEU A 216 -6.28 3.79 -12.14
N ALA A 217 -7.01 4.68 -12.79
CA ALA A 217 -7.06 6.09 -12.43
C ALA A 217 -8.12 6.37 -11.35
N ASP A 218 -9.16 5.56 -11.30
CA ASP A 218 -10.22 5.59 -10.30
C ASP A 218 -10.28 4.25 -9.58
N ILE A 219 -10.03 4.25 -8.29
CA ILE A 219 -10.06 3.03 -7.48
C ILE A 219 -11.48 2.46 -7.33
N GLY A 220 -12.51 3.26 -7.54
CA GLY A 220 -13.90 2.81 -7.60
C GLY A 220 -14.17 1.79 -8.70
N GLU A 221 -13.32 1.73 -9.74
CA GLU A 221 -13.40 0.73 -10.81
C GLU A 221 -12.81 -0.64 -10.45
N LEU A 222 -12.13 -0.77 -9.31
CA LEU A 222 -11.47 -2.01 -8.89
C LEU A 222 -12.43 -3.22 -8.85
N PRO A 223 -13.64 -3.15 -8.28
CA PRO A 223 -14.56 -4.28 -8.25
C PRO A 223 -14.96 -4.73 -9.67
N ASP A 224 -15.24 -3.79 -10.56
CA ASP A 224 -15.63 -4.09 -11.94
C ASP A 224 -14.46 -4.68 -12.75
N LEU A 225 -13.24 -4.17 -12.53
CA LEU A 225 -12.02 -4.74 -13.11
C LEU A 225 -11.85 -6.21 -12.70
N LEU A 226 -12.00 -6.52 -11.42
CA LEU A 226 -11.85 -7.89 -10.93
C LEU A 226 -12.99 -8.79 -11.43
N ALA A 227 -14.24 -8.30 -11.48
CA ALA A 227 -15.39 -9.03 -11.99
C ALA A 227 -15.30 -9.34 -13.50
N SER A 228 -14.64 -8.48 -14.27
CA SER A 228 -14.45 -8.68 -15.72
C SER A 228 -13.44 -9.78 -16.07
N GLN A 229 -12.68 -10.26 -15.08
CA GLN A 229 -11.71 -11.32 -15.30
C GLN A 229 -12.42 -12.68 -15.47
N PRO A 230 -12.03 -13.50 -16.46
CA PRO A 230 -12.67 -14.79 -16.68
C PRO A 230 -12.54 -15.67 -15.42
N GLY A 231 -13.66 -16.05 -14.82
CA GLY A 231 -13.74 -16.89 -13.63
C GLY A 231 -14.65 -16.37 -12.49
N ILE A 232 -15.07 -15.10 -12.50
CA ILE A 232 -16.05 -14.60 -11.55
C ILE A 232 -17.46 -14.76 -12.12
N THR A 233 -18.17 -15.81 -11.66
CA THR A 233 -19.61 -15.93 -11.89
C THR A 233 -20.30 -15.05 -10.86
N THR A 234 -20.72 -13.86 -11.24
CA THR A 234 -21.62 -13.05 -10.41
C THR A 234 -22.92 -13.82 -10.21
N GLY A 235 -23.14 -14.31 -8.98
CA GLY A 235 -24.42 -14.86 -8.55
C GLY A 235 -25.48 -13.75 -8.39
N LEU A 236 -25.77 -13.01 -9.47
CA LEU A 236 -26.98 -12.20 -9.58
C LEU A 236 -28.08 -13.11 -10.11
N THR A 237 -28.74 -13.82 -9.18
CA THR A 237 -30.04 -14.42 -9.45
C THR A 237 -31.00 -13.26 -9.68
N THR A 238 -31.30 -12.96 -10.93
CA THR A 238 -32.50 -12.18 -11.27
C THR A 238 -33.70 -12.98 -10.79
N ALA A 239 -34.31 -12.58 -9.69
CA ALA A 239 -35.64 -13.00 -9.39
C ALA A 239 -36.57 -12.42 -10.48
N SER A 240 -36.90 -13.27 -11.45
CA SER A 240 -38.05 -13.08 -12.32
C SER A 240 -39.17 -13.84 -11.64
N ASP A 241 -40.17 -13.12 -11.12
CA ASP A 241 -41.62 -13.20 -11.31
C ASP A 241 -42.34 -12.37 -10.26
#